data_5095a25c9346f318e5281f5a07cb8984
#
_entry.id   5095a25c9346f318e5281f5a07cb8984
#
_cell.length_a   1.000
_cell.length_b   1.000
_cell.length_c   1.000
_cell.angle_alpha   90.00
_cell.angle_beta   90.00
_cell.angle_gamma   90.00
#
_symmetry.space_group_name_H-M   'P 1'
#
loop_
_entity.id
_entity.type
_entity.pdbx_description
1 polymer ?
#
loop_
_entity_poly.entity_id
_entity_poly.type
_entity_poly.pdbx_seq_one_letter_code
_entity_poly.pdbx_strand_id
1 'polypeptide(L)'
;FERKEVENLPEKYGFSYDNRVIDGLKEGDSIAEGTMISNPTCFDEYGNYGYGRNVPFMYQISTRTLEDAITVTKPLADTLTSTEVDVVTVSLNDNDMLLNTMGDIDHYKCFPEIGEMVQNGQLCVRRNIARTRLPFDLKEPNTRKVLSSDKGFYVNGMVVDIDIYCNKSREELINTVYNEQVLRYLDMLDDFRREVRDYTAELILNGHHVSDNIKILNKRYSEQLNKKEFKIKDDNNSAFSNIRLEFTIKRPQGLFRGQKLTGRVGNKGVIGSIIEDYEAFYLENGTRIDIIFDTLGVINRLNTFQLFEQGITFRAQRVLERIIDTKSMKEKENLLFTFIRIFDDEEAEKLEADYRETCKTAAQKKEYFKIVEEHGIYVHIPPFWMKKSLYDCLLECDKTFPWIEPYKVFFYDQVSKRWVLQMNRQYCGTMYIMKLKQSSKKGLSARSTGSISKKGIPEKSDEAKRFHTSHSKIPVRFGIQERDCKLIRVPPELTIKETIAHRSSPQARRALAKAQLLTSGGVKDFELTESMSNRNVEILSAHMLLLGCRLVFNEDRLNFSKGTGTKLHFYQGKQYFCTTEQMTKIVARDIVKQACDTREGTGPIVIGTNQEKESFLNELTQKVAKDLVLYVK
;
A
#
# COMPACT_ATOMS: atom_id res chain seq x y z
N PHE A 1 -28.17 5.69 30.54
CA PHE A 1 -27.23 5.25 29.50
C PHE A 1 -26.36 6.43 29.10
N GLU A 2 -25.10 6.47 29.55
CA GLU A 2 -24.10 7.31 28.91
C GLU A 2 -23.73 6.68 27.59
N ARG A 3 -24.18 7.25 26.49
CA ARG A 3 -23.72 6.92 25.17
C ARG A 3 -22.41 7.68 24.94
N LYS A 4 -21.27 7.07 25.18
CA LYS A 4 -20.05 7.52 24.54
C LYS A 4 -20.24 7.28 23.04
N GLU A 5 -20.39 8.34 22.27
CA GLU A 5 -20.35 8.24 20.82
C GLU A 5 -18.94 7.82 20.41
N VAL A 6 -18.74 6.53 20.33
CA VAL A 6 -17.68 6.00 19.50
C VAL A 6 -18.14 6.28 18.07
N GLU A 7 -17.36 7.06 17.31
CA GLU A 7 -17.63 7.25 15.89
C GLU A 7 -18.00 5.90 15.28
N ASN A 8 -19.15 5.83 14.65
CA ASN A 8 -19.61 4.64 13.94
C ASN A 8 -18.59 4.33 12.84
N LEU A 9 -17.56 3.58 13.18
CA LEU A 9 -16.64 3.04 12.18
C LEU A 9 -17.46 2.02 11.38
N PRO A 10 -17.77 2.34 10.11
CA PRO A 10 -18.71 1.50 9.35
C PRO A 10 -18.14 0.09 9.22
N GLU A 11 -18.98 -0.93 9.30
CA GLU A 11 -18.61 -2.34 9.09
C GLU A 11 -17.80 -2.56 7.79
N LYS A 12 -18.02 -1.74 6.77
CA LYS A 12 -17.22 -1.75 5.53
C LYS A 12 -15.71 -1.56 5.72
N TYR A 13 -15.26 -1.13 6.89
CA TYR A 13 -13.85 -1.07 7.26
C TYR A 13 -13.37 -2.32 7.99
N GLY A 14 -14.21 -3.32 8.15
CA GLY A 14 -13.88 -4.58 8.80
C GLY A 14 -14.01 -4.57 10.32
N PHE A 15 -14.64 -3.54 10.89
CA PHE A 15 -14.99 -3.50 12.30
C PHE A 15 -16.34 -4.17 12.49
N SER A 16 -16.44 -4.99 13.52
CA SER A 16 -17.70 -5.58 13.99
C SER A 16 -17.92 -5.17 15.45
N TYR A 17 -19.15 -5.23 15.87
CA TYR A 17 -19.51 -5.01 17.27
C TYR A 17 -19.67 -6.34 17.99
N ASP A 18 -19.16 -6.43 19.18
CA ASP A 18 -19.49 -7.52 20.10
C ASP A 18 -20.76 -7.12 20.84
N ASN A 19 -21.88 -7.66 20.40
CA ASN A 19 -23.20 -7.40 20.94
C ASN A 19 -23.72 -8.53 21.84
N ARG A 20 -22.88 -9.48 22.22
CA ARG A 20 -23.29 -10.68 22.98
C ARG A 20 -24.09 -10.34 24.25
N VAL A 21 -23.76 -9.23 24.89
CA VAL A 21 -24.48 -8.78 26.09
C VAL A 21 -25.89 -8.30 25.70
N ILE A 22 -26.02 -7.46 24.65
CA ILE A 22 -27.34 -6.98 24.17
C ILE A 22 -28.18 -8.15 23.68
N ASP A 23 -27.60 -9.04 22.90
CA ASP A 23 -28.30 -10.17 22.30
C ASP A 23 -28.81 -11.16 23.37
N GLY A 24 -28.19 -11.17 24.56
CA GLY A 24 -28.60 -11.99 25.70
C GLY A 24 -29.67 -11.35 26.62
N LEU A 25 -29.91 -10.04 26.50
CA LEU A 25 -30.83 -9.30 27.37
C LEU A 25 -32.29 -9.49 26.96
N LYS A 26 -33.14 -9.61 27.97
CA LYS A 26 -34.60 -9.65 27.82
C LYS A 26 -35.23 -8.41 28.49
N GLU A 27 -36.42 -8.09 28.06
CA GLU A 27 -37.20 -7.00 28.66
C GLU A 27 -37.42 -7.28 30.16
N GLY A 28 -37.00 -6.32 31.00
CA GLY A 28 -37.04 -6.44 32.44
C GLY A 28 -35.75 -6.89 33.12
N ASP A 29 -34.71 -7.23 32.38
CA ASP A 29 -33.41 -7.61 32.94
C ASP A 29 -32.69 -6.38 33.55
N SER A 30 -32.04 -6.61 34.69
CA SER A 30 -31.24 -5.59 35.38
C SER A 30 -29.78 -5.68 34.92
N ILE A 31 -29.22 -4.53 34.54
CA ILE A 31 -27.81 -4.42 34.13
C ILE A 31 -27.06 -3.65 35.21
N ALA A 32 -25.90 -4.16 35.64
CA ALA A 32 -25.05 -3.45 36.58
C ALA A 32 -24.49 -2.16 35.97
N GLU A 33 -24.34 -1.12 36.80
CA GLU A 33 -23.69 0.12 36.40
C GLU A 33 -22.25 -0.14 35.92
N GLY A 34 -21.88 0.43 34.77
CA GLY A 34 -20.55 0.24 34.17
C GLY A 34 -20.43 -1.00 33.26
N THR A 35 -21.49 -1.83 33.15
CA THR A 35 -21.46 -2.97 32.22
C THR A 35 -21.37 -2.50 30.77
N MET A 36 -20.35 -2.94 30.04
CA MET A 36 -20.23 -2.67 28.61
C MET A 36 -21.20 -3.57 27.84
N ILE A 37 -22.22 -2.98 27.25
CA ILE A 37 -23.29 -3.70 26.55
C ILE A 37 -23.00 -3.96 25.06
N SER A 38 -22.17 -3.14 24.45
CA SER A 38 -21.72 -3.31 23.07
C SER A 38 -20.33 -2.68 22.92
N ASN A 39 -19.41 -3.39 22.30
CA ASN A 39 -18.03 -2.92 22.10
C ASN A 39 -17.57 -3.23 20.67
N PRO A 40 -17.02 -2.25 19.93
CA PRO A 40 -16.34 -2.56 18.68
C PRO A 40 -15.15 -3.50 18.93
N THR A 41 -14.97 -4.51 18.09
CA THR A 41 -13.90 -5.50 18.24
C THR A 41 -12.48 -4.93 18.18
N CYS A 42 -12.35 -3.66 17.81
CA CYS A 42 -11.07 -2.94 17.81
C CYS A 42 -10.77 -2.21 19.14
N PHE A 43 -11.63 -2.31 20.13
CA PHE A 43 -11.38 -1.79 21.48
C PHE A 43 -11.22 -2.94 22.47
N ASP A 44 -10.36 -2.74 23.46
CA ASP A 44 -10.21 -3.67 24.57
C ASP A 44 -11.34 -3.50 25.60
N GLU A 45 -11.32 -4.33 26.62
CA GLU A 45 -12.31 -4.30 27.72
C GLU A 45 -12.28 -2.99 28.55
N TYR A 46 -11.18 -2.23 28.45
CA TYR A 46 -11.01 -0.93 29.11
C TYR A 46 -11.39 0.25 28.21
N GLY A 47 -11.83 0.00 26.99
CA GLY A 47 -12.20 1.03 26.01
C GLY A 47 -11.02 1.67 25.28
N ASN A 48 -9.83 1.06 25.32
CA ASN A 48 -8.67 1.54 24.55
C ASN A 48 -8.69 0.99 23.14
N TYR A 49 -8.29 1.82 22.19
CA TYR A 49 -8.21 1.42 20.79
C TYR A 49 -7.02 0.47 20.53
N GLY A 50 -7.32 -0.77 20.22
CA GLY A 50 -6.36 -1.87 20.05
C GLY A 50 -6.42 -2.52 18.67
N TYR A 51 -6.54 -1.75 17.58
CA TYR A 51 -6.66 -2.28 16.21
C TYR A 51 -5.43 -3.06 15.73
N GLY A 52 -4.25 -2.67 16.18
CA GLY A 52 -3.00 -3.31 15.81
C GLY A 52 -2.55 -4.39 16.79
N ARG A 53 -1.36 -4.89 16.57
CA ARG A 53 -0.73 -5.90 17.40
C ARG A 53 0.75 -5.61 17.62
N ASN A 54 1.23 -5.87 18.84
CA ASN A 54 2.66 -5.85 19.16
C ASN A 54 3.33 -7.09 18.56
N VAL A 55 4.37 -6.86 17.74
CA VAL A 55 5.03 -7.92 16.97
C VAL A 55 6.54 -7.79 17.08
N PRO A 56 7.28 -8.86 17.36
CA PRO A 56 8.73 -8.88 17.33
C PRO A 56 9.25 -8.56 15.93
N PHE A 57 10.17 -7.60 15.82
CA PHE A 57 10.70 -7.16 14.55
C PHE A 57 12.19 -6.86 14.59
N MET A 58 12.80 -6.83 13.39
CA MET A 58 14.17 -6.36 13.22
C MET A 58 14.34 -5.63 11.89
N TYR A 59 15.37 -4.80 11.81
CA TYR A 59 15.86 -4.23 10.56
C TYR A 59 17.02 -5.07 10.05
N GLN A 60 16.90 -5.59 8.83
CA GLN A 60 17.95 -6.40 8.22
C GLN A 60 17.92 -6.27 6.70
N ILE A 61 19.09 -6.16 6.08
CA ILE A 61 19.24 -6.28 4.64
C ILE A 61 19.01 -7.74 4.25
N SER A 62 18.06 -7.97 3.38
CA SER A 62 17.69 -9.29 2.90
C SER A 62 17.38 -9.26 1.41
N THR A 63 17.61 -10.35 0.71
CA THR A 63 17.18 -10.52 -0.70
C THR A 63 15.66 -10.51 -0.87
N ARG A 64 14.91 -10.63 0.22
CA ARG A 64 13.43 -10.64 0.26
C ARG A 64 12.83 -9.31 0.66
N THR A 65 13.65 -8.36 1.15
CA THR A 65 13.24 -7.00 1.49
C THR A 65 14.03 -6.02 0.64
N LEU A 66 13.33 -5.17 -0.11
CA LEU A 66 13.92 -4.11 -0.91
C LEU A 66 13.07 -2.86 -0.75
N GLU A 67 13.68 -1.75 -0.35
CA GLU A 67 13.03 -0.46 -0.08
C GLU A 67 11.87 -0.58 0.94
N ASP A 68 10.62 -0.49 0.47
CA ASP A 68 9.40 -0.56 1.29
C ASP A 68 8.85 -1.98 1.43
N ALA A 69 9.53 -2.98 0.90
CA ALA A 69 9.10 -4.36 1.03
C ALA A 69 9.34 -4.88 2.45
N ILE A 70 8.34 -5.54 3.00
CA ILE A 70 8.37 -6.18 4.32
C ILE A 70 8.31 -7.68 4.13
N THR A 71 9.10 -8.42 4.90
CA THR A 71 8.93 -9.86 5.04
C THR A 71 8.19 -10.16 6.34
N VAL A 72 7.15 -11.00 6.27
CA VAL A 72 6.37 -11.44 7.42
C VAL A 72 6.36 -12.96 7.52
N THR A 73 6.21 -13.49 8.73
CA THR A 73 6.08 -14.94 8.92
C THR A 73 4.65 -15.41 8.64
N LYS A 74 4.52 -16.64 8.20
CA LYS A 74 3.21 -17.28 7.95
C LYS A 74 2.33 -17.33 9.19
N PRO A 75 2.83 -17.71 10.39
CA PRO A 75 2.02 -17.68 11.60
C PRO A 75 1.46 -16.28 11.93
N LEU A 76 2.26 -15.20 11.75
CA LEU A 76 1.73 -13.84 11.90
C LEU A 76 0.68 -13.54 10.85
N ALA A 77 0.91 -13.93 9.59
CA ALA A 77 -0.02 -13.70 8.50
C ALA A 77 -1.38 -14.37 8.72
N ASP A 78 -1.38 -15.54 9.35
CA ASP A 78 -2.60 -16.27 9.63
C ASP A 78 -3.34 -15.74 10.88
N THR A 79 -2.63 -15.15 11.84
CA THR A 79 -3.24 -14.60 13.07
C THR A 79 -3.68 -13.16 12.93
N LEU A 80 -3.02 -12.34 12.13
CA LEU A 80 -3.40 -10.94 11.90
C LEU A 80 -4.48 -10.86 10.81
N THR A 81 -5.67 -11.31 11.16
CA THR A 81 -6.83 -11.32 10.25
C THR A 81 -7.70 -10.08 10.45
N SER A 82 -8.40 -9.68 9.41
CA SER A 82 -9.46 -8.69 9.48
C SER A 82 -10.65 -9.18 8.67
N THR A 83 -11.82 -8.72 9.03
CA THR A 83 -13.01 -8.95 8.21
C THR A 83 -12.98 -7.99 7.02
N GLU A 84 -12.93 -8.52 5.81
CA GLU A 84 -13.12 -7.73 4.60
C GLU A 84 -14.60 -7.79 4.19
N VAL A 85 -15.12 -6.61 3.87
CA VAL A 85 -16.47 -6.45 3.31
C VAL A 85 -16.32 -5.92 1.88
N ASP A 86 -16.77 -6.69 0.92
CA ASP A 86 -16.77 -6.32 -0.49
C ASP A 86 -18.21 -6.11 -0.96
N VAL A 87 -18.46 -5.01 -1.67
CA VAL A 87 -19.76 -4.77 -2.33
C VAL A 87 -19.60 -5.07 -3.81
N VAL A 88 -20.29 -6.08 -4.28
CA VAL A 88 -20.32 -6.49 -5.70
C VAL A 88 -21.62 -6.01 -6.33
N THR A 89 -21.48 -5.17 -7.35
CA THR A 89 -22.62 -4.59 -8.07
C THR A 89 -22.88 -5.34 -9.38
N VAL A 90 -24.12 -5.77 -9.60
CA VAL A 90 -24.56 -6.41 -10.82
C VAL A 90 -25.74 -5.63 -11.40
N SER A 91 -25.53 -5.01 -12.57
CA SER A 91 -26.59 -4.29 -13.29
C SER A 91 -27.16 -5.16 -14.39
N LEU A 92 -28.49 -5.20 -14.51
CA LEU A 92 -29.22 -5.94 -15.53
C LEU A 92 -29.99 -4.96 -16.40
N ASN A 93 -29.84 -5.09 -17.72
CA ASN A 93 -30.58 -4.35 -18.73
C ASN A 93 -31.71 -5.22 -19.31
N ASP A 94 -32.51 -4.68 -20.23
CA ASP A 94 -33.69 -5.38 -20.82
C ASP A 94 -33.38 -6.74 -21.44
N ASN A 95 -32.18 -6.92 -21.94
CA ASN A 95 -31.74 -8.14 -22.60
C ASN A 95 -30.79 -8.98 -21.74
N ASP A 96 -30.63 -8.64 -20.46
CA ASP A 96 -29.77 -9.39 -19.55
C ASP A 96 -30.60 -10.34 -18.67
N MET A 97 -30.09 -11.55 -18.49
CA MET A 97 -30.65 -12.54 -17.57
C MET A 97 -29.57 -13.11 -16.67
N LEU A 98 -29.95 -13.52 -15.47
CA LEU A 98 -29.10 -14.32 -14.59
C LEU A 98 -29.36 -15.81 -14.86
N LEU A 99 -28.28 -16.61 -14.88
CA LEU A 99 -28.36 -18.03 -15.13
C LEU A 99 -28.61 -18.81 -13.84
N ASN A 100 -29.38 -19.87 -13.93
CA ASN A 100 -29.65 -20.80 -12.82
C ASN A 100 -28.42 -21.68 -12.53
N THR A 101 -27.33 -21.06 -12.03
CA THR A 101 -26.07 -21.77 -11.81
C THR A 101 -25.99 -22.51 -10.47
N MET A 102 -26.83 -22.18 -9.52
CA MET A 102 -26.84 -22.73 -8.15
C MET A 102 -28.09 -23.55 -7.83
N GLY A 103 -29.09 -23.47 -8.66
CA GLY A 103 -30.32 -24.24 -8.53
C GLY A 103 -30.31 -25.57 -9.31
N ASP A 104 -31.46 -26.20 -9.36
CA ASP A 104 -31.73 -27.39 -10.15
C ASP A 104 -32.81 -27.13 -11.24
N ILE A 105 -33.37 -28.15 -11.82
CA ILE A 105 -34.38 -28.03 -12.89
C ILE A 105 -35.69 -27.45 -12.35
N ASP A 106 -36.02 -27.77 -11.11
CA ASP A 106 -37.30 -27.40 -10.50
C ASP A 106 -37.19 -26.13 -9.64
N HIS A 107 -35.97 -25.81 -9.17
CA HIS A 107 -35.71 -24.67 -8.30
C HIS A 107 -34.69 -23.71 -8.92
N TYR A 108 -35.18 -22.53 -9.24
CA TYR A 108 -34.33 -21.48 -9.77
C TYR A 108 -33.55 -20.78 -8.66
N LYS A 109 -32.19 -20.80 -8.77
CA LYS A 109 -31.27 -20.11 -7.88
C LYS A 109 -30.08 -19.56 -8.67
N CYS A 110 -30.01 -18.25 -8.82
CA CYS A 110 -28.99 -17.59 -9.64
C CYS A 110 -27.86 -16.94 -8.82
N PHE A 111 -28.08 -16.77 -7.51
CA PHE A 111 -27.08 -16.24 -6.56
C PHE A 111 -27.34 -16.83 -5.16
N PRO A 112 -26.32 -16.79 -4.25
CA PRO A 112 -26.50 -17.29 -2.89
C PRO A 112 -27.46 -16.40 -2.09
N GLU A 113 -28.16 -17.00 -1.16
CA GLU A 113 -29.06 -16.33 -0.20
C GLU A 113 -28.23 -15.60 0.89
N ILE A 114 -28.87 -14.69 1.62
CA ILE A 114 -28.26 -14.04 2.80
C ILE A 114 -27.89 -15.11 3.83
N GLY A 115 -26.66 -15.07 4.34
CA GLY A 115 -26.08 -16.05 5.26
C GLY A 115 -25.38 -17.23 4.58
N GLU A 116 -25.46 -17.37 3.26
CA GLU A 116 -24.79 -18.45 2.55
C GLU A 116 -23.37 -18.07 2.10
N MET A 117 -22.51 -19.08 2.05
CA MET A 117 -21.17 -18.96 1.47
C MET A 117 -21.22 -19.04 -0.06
N VAL A 118 -20.51 -18.14 -0.72
CA VAL A 118 -20.34 -18.20 -2.18
C VAL A 118 -19.56 -19.45 -2.56
N GLN A 119 -20.19 -20.35 -3.30
CA GLN A 119 -19.60 -21.62 -3.72
C GLN A 119 -18.63 -21.41 -4.88
N ASN A 120 -17.45 -22.03 -4.82
CA ASN A 120 -16.42 -21.99 -5.87
C ASN A 120 -16.04 -20.57 -6.33
N GLY A 121 -16.29 -19.55 -5.48
CA GLY A 121 -16.00 -18.16 -5.78
C GLY A 121 -16.94 -17.51 -6.81
N GLN A 122 -17.95 -18.22 -7.34
CA GLN A 122 -18.90 -17.69 -8.31
C GLN A 122 -20.15 -17.16 -7.62
N LEU A 123 -20.35 -15.84 -7.66
CA LEU A 123 -21.52 -15.17 -7.10
C LEU A 123 -22.75 -15.32 -8.00
N CYS A 124 -22.62 -14.98 -9.26
CA CYS A 124 -23.68 -15.16 -10.28
C CYS A 124 -23.10 -15.06 -11.69
N VAL A 125 -23.89 -15.45 -12.68
CA VAL A 125 -23.52 -15.34 -14.11
C VAL A 125 -24.63 -14.64 -14.87
N ARG A 126 -24.25 -13.60 -15.62
CA ARG A 126 -25.16 -12.80 -16.45
C ARG A 126 -24.97 -13.12 -17.93
N ARG A 127 -26.05 -13.36 -18.63
CA ARG A 127 -26.11 -13.54 -20.10
C ARG A 127 -26.86 -12.39 -20.75
N ASN A 128 -26.34 -11.90 -21.87
CA ASN A 128 -27.05 -10.95 -22.74
C ASN A 128 -27.64 -11.68 -23.94
N ILE A 129 -28.98 -11.73 -24.02
CA ILE A 129 -29.73 -12.51 -25.02
C ILE A 129 -29.69 -11.86 -26.40
N ALA A 130 -29.57 -10.52 -26.47
CA ALA A 130 -29.65 -9.80 -27.74
C ALA A 130 -28.36 -9.90 -28.57
N ARG A 131 -27.23 -10.15 -27.92
CA ARG A 131 -25.90 -10.13 -28.59
C ARG A 131 -25.57 -11.39 -29.37
N THR A 132 -26.29 -12.48 -29.16
CA THR A 132 -25.98 -13.77 -29.77
C THR A 132 -27.25 -14.46 -30.31
N ARG A 133 -27.11 -15.09 -31.50
CA ARG A 133 -28.14 -16.01 -32.01
C ARG A 133 -28.06 -17.33 -31.22
N LEU A 134 -28.66 -17.33 -30.04
CA LEU A 134 -28.71 -18.51 -29.19
C LEU A 134 -29.88 -19.40 -29.56
N PRO A 135 -29.75 -20.74 -29.46
CA PRO A 135 -30.86 -21.68 -29.45
C PRO A 135 -31.87 -21.30 -28.37
N PHE A 136 -33.14 -21.73 -28.58
CA PHE A 136 -34.25 -21.36 -27.69
C PHE A 136 -34.00 -21.82 -26.24
N ASP A 137 -33.55 -23.04 -26.06
CA ASP A 137 -33.20 -23.61 -24.75
C ASP A 137 -32.13 -22.82 -23.96
N LEU A 138 -31.24 -22.14 -24.65
CA LEU A 138 -30.21 -21.27 -24.01
C LEU A 138 -30.73 -19.85 -23.71
N LYS A 139 -31.96 -19.53 -24.10
CA LYS A 139 -32.66 -18.27 -23.77
C LYS A 139 -33.62 -18.43 -22.61
N GLU A 140 -33.86 -19.67 -22.20
CA GLU A 140 -34.73 -19.99 -21.07
C GLU A 140 -34.10 -19.46 -19.75
N PRO A 141 -34.93 -18.91 -18.83
CA PRO A 141 -34.44 -18.43 -17.52
C PRO A 141 -33.73 -19.51 -16.71
N ASN A 142 -34.20 -20.74 -16.79
CA ASN A 142 -33.69 -21.90 -16.03
C ASN A 142 -32.44 -22.53 -16.65
N THR A 143 -31.85 -21.91 -17.69
CA THR A 143 -30.63 -22.46 -18.29
C THR A 143 -29.45 -22.43 -17.33
N ARG A 144 -28.81 -23.61 -17.20
CA ARG A 144 -27.62 -23.81 -16.35
C ARG A 144 -26.31 -23.75 -17.14
N LYS A 145 -26.40 -23.90 -18.45
CA LYS A 145 -25.22 -23.96 -19.33
C LYS A 145 -24.57 -22.58 -19.47
N VAL A 146 -23.36 -22.41 -18.96
CA VAL A 146 -22.56 -21.19 -19.08
C VAL A 146 -21.79 -21.22 -20.40
N LEU A 147 -21.79 -20.09 -21.14
CA LEU A 147 -21.07 -19.89 -22.38
C LEU A 147 -19.87 -18.97 -22.14
N SER A 148 -18.87 -19.01 -23.02
CA SER A 148 -17.69 -18.14 -22.96
C SER A 148 -18.01 -16.64 -23.11
N SER A 149 -19.16 -16.31 -23.67
CA SER A 149 -19.65 -14.92 -23.82
C SER A 149 -20.38 -14.40 -22.58
N ASP A 150 -20.68 -15.24 -21.62
CA ASP A 150 -21.39 -14.84 -20.40
C ASP A 150 -20.45 -14.12 -19.43
N LYS A 151 -21.00 -13.16 -18.71
CA LYS A 151 -20.24 -12.42 -17.69
C LYS A 151 -20.45 -13.04 -16.32
N GLY A 152 -19.42 -13.71 -15.80
CA GLY A 152 -19.39 -14.18 -14.42
C GLY A 152 -18.96 -13.09 -13.46
N PHE A 153 -19.55 -13.10 -12.25
CA PHE A 153 -19.12 -12.29 -11.11
C PHE A 153 -18.55 -13.22 -10.06
N TYR A 154 -17.32 -12.94 -9.63
CA TYR A 154 -16.55 -13.83 -8.77
C TYR A 154 -16.12 -13.11 -7.52
N VAL A 155 -16.38 -13.73 -6.37
CA VAL A 155 -15.98 -13.27 -5.05
C VAL A 155 -16.02 -14.43 -4.07
N ASN A 156 -15.20 -14.41 -3.03
CA ASN A 156 -15.24 -15.42 -1.98
C ASN A 156 -15.76 -14.77 -0.69
N GLY A 157 -16.60 -15.46 0.04
CA GLY A 157 -17.12 -15.01 1.32
C GLY A 157 -18.57 -15.37 1.54
N MET A 158 -19.13 -14.89 2.61
CA MET A 158 -20.54 -15.07 2.99
C MET A 158 -21.33 -13.84 2.55
N VAL A 159 -22.48 -14.05 1.96
CA VAL A 159 -23.43 -12.99 1.61
C VAL A 159 -24.09 -12.50 2.90
N VAL A 160 -23.91 -11.24 3.23
CA VAL A 160 -24.45 -10.62 4.45
C VAL A 160 -25.72 -9.83 4.14
N ASP A 161 -25.76 -9.20 2.96
CA ASP A 161 -26.87 -8.34 2.56
C ASP A 161 -27.01 -8.32 1.03
N ILE A 162 -28.25 -8.14 0.57
CA ILE A 162 -28.60 -8.03 -0.84
C ILE A 162 -29.55 -6.86 -1.04
N ASP A 163 -29.03 -5.73 -1.51
CA ASP A 163 -29.83 -4.58 -1.91
C ASP A 163 -30.22 -4.66 -3.39
N ILE A 164 -31.49 -4.43 -3.70
CA ILE A 164 -31.99 -4.41 -5.07
C ILE A 164 -32.66 -3.07 -5.36
N TYR A 165 -32.23 -2.46 -6.46
CA TYR A 165 -32.82 -1.23 -7.00
C TYR A 165 -33.46 -1.55 -8.36
N CYS A 166 -34.74 -1.18 -8.52
CA CYS A 166 -35.48 -1.46 -9.74
C CYS A 166 -36.12 -0.19 -10.29
N ASN A 167 -35.89 0.11 -11.58
CA ASN A 167 -36.49 1.24 -12.28
C ASN A 167 -37.73 0.86 -13.10
N LYS A 168 -38.17 -0.41 -13.04
CA LYS A 168 -39.32 -0.91 -13.74
C LYS A 168 -40.45 -1.25 -12.81
N SER A 169 -41.71 -1.22 -13.34
CA SER A 169 -42.88 -1.68 -12.59
C SER A 169 -42.85 -3.22 -12.42
N ARG A 170 -43.58 -3.71 -11.43
CA ARG A 170 -43.71 -5.17 -11.20
C ARG A 170 -44.29 -5.91 -12.42
N GLU A 171 -45.26 -5.27 -13.10
CA GLU A 171 -45.89 -5.81 -14.32
C GLU A 171 -44.88 -5.94 -15.46
N GLU A 172 -44.00 -4.95 -15.64
CA GLU A 172 -42.94 -5.01 -16.63
C GLU A 172 -41.89 -6.07 -16.31
N LEU A 173 -41.60 -6.31 -15.02
CA LEU A 173 -40.65 -7.33 -14.58
C LEU A 173 -41.15 -8.75 -14.79
N ILE A 174 -42.45 -9.00 -14.59
CA ILE A 174 -43.07 -10.33 -14.81
C ILE A 174 -42.93 -10.75 -16.28
N ASN A 175 -42.96 -9.80 -17.19
CA ASN A 175 -42.84 -10.02 -18.63
C ASN A 175 -41.39 -10.03 -19.16
N THR A 176 -40.39 -9.82 -18.28
CA THR A 176 -39.00 -9.84 -18.67
C THR A 176 -38.34 -11.17 -18.31
N VAL A 177 -37.13 -11.40 -18.78
CA VAL A 177 -36.35 -12.63 -18.52
C VAL A 177 -35.85 -12.72 -17.06
N TYR A 178 -36.36 -11.88 -16.19
CA TYR A 178 -36.03 -11.85 -14.79
C TYR A 178 -36.82 -12.88 -14.01
N ASN A 179 -36.23 -13.37 -13.02
CA ASN A 179 -36.57 -14.61 -12.38
C ASN A 179 -37.14 -14.39 -10.98
N GLU A 180 -37.79 -15.43 -10.49
CA GLU A 180 -38.48 -15.43 -9.22
C GLU A 180 -37.62 -15.02 -8.01
N GLN A 181 -36.34 -15.37 -7.99
CA GLN A 181 -35.47 -15.01 -6.87
C GLN A 181 -35.29 -13.48 -6.73
N VAL A 182 -35.10 -12.77 -7.84
CA VAL A 182 -34.94 -11.29 -7.83
C VAL A 182 -36.26 -10.63 -7.40
N LEU A 183 -37.39 -11.10 -7.91
CA LEU A 183 -38.73 -10.61 -7.54
C LEU A 183 -39.00 -10.81 -6.06
N ARG A 184 -38.73 -12.02 -5.53
CA ARG A 184 -38.90 -12.33 -4.11
C ARG A 184 -38.11 -11.39 -3.22
N TYR A 185 -36.84 -11.14 -3.55
CA TYR A 185 -35.99 -10.17 -2.79
C TYR A 185 -36.52 -8.74 -2.89
N LEU A 186 -36.99 -8.30 -4.04
CA LEU A 186 -37.62 -7.00 -4.19
C LEU A 186 -38.83 -6.84 -3.29
N ASP A 187 -39.68 -7.86 -3.25
CA ASP A 187 -40.89 -7.84 -2.41
C ASP A 187 -40.53 -7.82 -0.92
N MET A 188 -39.60 -8.70 -0.51
CA MET A 188 -39.08 -8.71 0.87
C MET A 188 -38.52 -7.36 1.30
N LEU A 189 -37.74 -6.71 0.45
CA LEU A 189 -37.16 -5.40 0.75
C LEU A 189 -38.19 -4.28 0.82
N ASP A 190 -39.19 -4.31 -0.06
CA ASP A 190 -40.26 -3.32 -0.04
C ASP A 190 -41.20 -3.51 1.18
N ASP A 191 -41.45 -4.76 1.57
CA ASP A 191 -42.20 -5.07 2.78
C ASP A 191 -41.45 -4.63 4.03
N PHE A 192 -40.17 -4.95 4.13
CA PHE A 192 -39.32 -4.47 5.24
C PHE A 192 -39.26 -2.95 5.33
N ARG A 193 -39.12 -2.25 4.21
CA ARG A 193 -39.13 -0.79 4.17
C ARG A 193 -40.47 -0.20 4.62
N ARG A 194 -41.60 -0.84 4.27
CA ARG A 194 -42.94 -0.46 4.73
C ARG A 194 -43.08 -0.66 6.23
N GLU A 195 -42.71 -1.85 6.73
CA GLU A 195 -42.75 -2.16 8.17
C GLU A 195 -41.91 -1.16 9.00
N VAL A 196 -40.70 -0.87 8.59
CA VAL A 196 -39.84 0.13 9.30
C VAL A 196 -40.49 1.51 9.29
N ARG A 197 -41.07 1.93 8.16
CA ARG A 197 -41.76 3.21 8.05
C ARG A 197 -42.96 3.27 8.99
N ASP A 198 -43.82 2.25 8.93
CA ASP A 198 -45.07 2.22 9.67
C ASP A 198 -44.82 2.08 11.16
N TYR A 199 -43.88 1.23 11.59
CA TYR A 199 -43.45 1.13 12.99
C TYR A 199 -42.81 2.40 13.52
N THR A 200 -41.98 3.06 12.72
CA THR A 200 -41.39 4.36 13.11
C THR A 200 -42.50 5.44 13.29
N ALA A 201 -43.48 5.43 12.41
CA ALA A 201 -44.64 6.34 12.53
C ALA A 201 -45.45 6.06 13.80
N GLU A 202 -45.69 4.81 14.14
CA GLU A 202 -46.40 4.37 15.36
C GLU A 202 -45.63 4.81 16.62
N LEU A 203 -44.32 4.61 16.68
CA LEU A 203 -43.48 5.07 17.80
C LEU A 203 -43.57 6.58 18.01
N ILE A 204 -43.53 7.35 16.93
CA ILE A 204 -43.64 8.81 17.01
C ILE A 204 -45.05 9.24 17.50
N LEU A 205 -46.10 8.58 17.00
CA LEU A 205 -47.49 8.85 17.42
C LEU A 205 -47.71 8.55 18.90
N ASN A 206 -47.08 7.50 19.42
CA ASN A 206 -47.14 7.09 20.81
C ASN A 206 -46.22 7.94 21.74
N GLY A 207 -45.53 8.94 21.19
CA GLY A 207 -44.66 9.84 21.94
C GLY A 207 -43.30 9.26 22.34
N HIS A 208 -42.90 8.13 21.76
CA HIS A 208 -41.59 7.55 22.01
C HIS A 208 -40.48 8.33 21.31
N HIS A 209 -39.32 8.39 21.95
CA HIS A 209 -38.15 9.02 21.36
C HIS A 209 -37.54 8.11 20.27
N VAL A 210 -37.50 8.62 19.06
CA VAL A 210 -36.84 7.94 17.92
C VAL A 210 -35.52 8.65 17.63
N SER A 211 -34.43 7.88 17.55
CA SER A 211 -33.10 8.42 17.27
C SER A 211 -33.04 9.07 15.87
N ASP A 212 -32.18 10.08 15.70
CA ASP A 212 -32.05 10.78 14.42
C ASP A 212 -31.57 9.86 13.29
N ASN A 213 -30.76 8.85 13.61
CA ASN A 213 -30.34 7.84 12.64
C ASN A 213 -31.54 7.05 12.06
N ILE A 214 -32.49 6.65 12.93
CA ILE A 214 -33.71 5.95 12.48
C ILE A 214 -34.59 6.90 11.67
N LYS A 215 -34.71 8.18 12.06
CA LYS A 215 -35.46 9.17 11.28
C LYS A 215 -34.86 9.36 9.87
N ILE A 216 -33.52 9.42 9.76
CA ILE A 216 -32.82 9.52 8.48
C ILE A 216 -33.07 8.26 7.64
N LEU A 217 -32.95 7.08 8.25
CA LEU A 217 -33.21 5.80 7.60
C LEU A 217 -34.65 5.72 7.09
N ASN A 218 -35.63 6.07 7.92
CA ASN A 218 -37.03 6.10 7.56
C ASN A 218 -37.34 7.07 6.42
N LYS A 219 -36.73 8.26 6.43
CA LYS A 219 -36.83 9.20 5.31
C LYS A 219 -36.29 8.58 4.03
N ARG A 220 -35.12 7.92 4.09
CA ARG A 220 -34.50 7.23 2.95
C ARG A 220 -35.42 6.12 2.41
N TYR A 221 -36.00 5.29 3.28
CA TYR A 221 -36.89 4.21 2.90
C TYR A 221 -38.21 4.73 2.29
N SER A 222 -38.79 5.78 2.88
CA SER A 222 -39.98 6.44 2.33
C SER A 222 -39.70 7.01 0.93
N GLU A 223 -38.53 7.59 0.71
CA GLU A 223 -38.11 8.06 -0.60
C GLU A 223 -37.91 6.90 -1.58
N GLN A 224 -37.39 5.75 -1.16
CA GLN A 224 -37.20 4.57 -2.00
C GLN A 224 -38.52 3.94 -2.40
N LEU A 225 -39.48 3.83 -1.49
CA LEU A 225 -40.83 3.31 -1.78
C LEU A 225 -41.63 4.21 -2.74
N ASN A 226 -41.41 5.52 -2.67
CA ASN A 226 -42.14 6.50 -3.48
C ASN A 226 -41.46 6.85 -4.81
N LYS A 227 -40.22 6.43 -5.02
CA LYS A 227 -39.48 6.73 -6.25
C LYS A 227 -39.94 5.81 -7.39
N LYS A 228 -40.28 6.46 -8.51
CA LYS A 228 -40.55 5.75 -9.77
C LYS A 228 -39.27 5.39 -10.52
N GLU A 229 -38.16 6.08 -10.25
CA GLU A 229 -36.89 5.89 -10.93
C GLU A 229 -35.70 6.19 -10.01
N PHE A 230 -34.73 5.27 -9.96
CA PHE A 230 -33.47 5.45 -9.23
C PHE A 230 -32.41 6.07 -10.15
N LYS A 231 -31.87 7.22 -9.78
CA LYS A 231 -30.76 7.90 -10.47
C LYS A 231 -29.37 7.40 -10.04
N ILE A 232 -29.25 6.13 -9.72
CA ILE A 232 -27.99 5.51 -9.35
C ILE A 232 -27.23 5.19 -10.63
N LYS A 233 -25.93 5.48 -10.63
CA LYS A 233 -25.07 5.25 -11.80
C LYS A 233 -24.48 3.84 -11.74
N ASP A 234 -24.44 3.18 -12.89
CA ASP A 234 -23.75 1.90 -13.06
C ASP A 234 -22.20 2.09 -13.15
N ASP A 235 -21.46 1.00 -13.35
CA ASP A 235 -20.01 1.00 -13.49
C ASP A 235 -19.51 1.88 -14.65
N ASN A 236 -20.35 2.12 -15.65
CA ASN A 236 -20.06 2.97 -16.81
C ASN A 236 -20.46 4.42 -16.59
N ASN A 237 -20.85 4.79 -15.37
CA ASN A 237 -21.32 6.12 -15.00
C ASN A 237 -22.62 6.56 -15.71
N SER A 238 -23.34 5.62 -16.31
CA SER A 238 -24.68 5.79 -16.86
C SER A 238 -25.74 5.30 -15.85
N ALA A 239 -26.93 5.86 -15.92
CA ALA A 239 -28.04 5.33 -15.10
C ALA A 239 -28.35 3.90 -15.54
N PHE A 240 -28.55 2.98 -14.58
CA PHE A 240 -28.99 1.63 -14.91
C PHE A 240 -30.44 1.67 -15.40
N SER A 241 -30.75 0.83 -16.41
CA SER A 241 -32.04 0.89 -17.07
C SER A 241 -33.13 0.10 -16.33
N ASN A 242 -32.79 -1.03 -15.73
CA ASN A 242 -33.76 -1.95 -15.17
C ASN A 242 -33.52 -2.30 -13.71
N ILE A 243 -32.57 -3.20 -13.44
CA ILE A 243 -32.27 -3.70 -12.09
C ILE A 243 -30.79 -3.55 -11.79
N ARG A 244 -30.50 -3.17 -10.56
CA ARG A 244 -29.18 -3.20 -9.97
C ARG A 244 -29.22 -3.97 -8.66
N LEU A 245 -28.41 -5.02 -8.59
CA LEU A 245 -28.19 -5.83 -7.41
C LEU A 245 -26.86 -5.40 -6.76
N GLU A 246 -26.86 -5.18 -5.46
CA GLU A 246 -25.67 -4.92 -4.65
C GLU A 246 -25.54 -5.99 -3.59
N PHE A 247 -24.52 -6.84 -3.73
CA PHE A 247 -24.24 -7.89 -2.77
C PHE A 247 -23.17 -7.43 -1.81
N THR A 248 -23.48 -7.40 -0.53
CA THR A 248 -22.51 -7.18 0.52
C THR A 248 -21.96 -8.50 1.01
N ILE A 249 -20.67 -8.73 0.82
CA ILE A 249 -20.01 -10.00 1.08
C ILE A 249 -18.92 -9.83 2.11
N LYS A 250 -18.96 -10.67 3.14
CA LYS A 250 -18.05 -10.64 4.28
C LYS A 250 -17.15 -11.88 4.25
N ARG A 251 -15.85 -11.67 4.49
CA ARG A 251 -14.90 -12.77 4.61
C ARG A 251 -13.78 -12.43 5.59
N PRO A 252 -13.26 -13.41 6.34
CA PRO A 252 -12.02 -13.24 7.06
C PRO A 252 -10.85 -13.22 6.06
N GLN A 253 -9.95 -12.29 6.21
CA GLN A 253 -8.77 -12.16 5.36
C GLN A 253 -7.52 -11.99 6.21
N GLY A 254 -6.65 -13.00 6.22
CA GLY A 254 -5.30 -12.91 6.77
C GLY A 254 -4.41 -12.01 5.91
N LEU A 255 -3.15 -11.85 6.32
CA LEU A 255 -2.20 -11.09 5.53
C LEU A 255 -1.82 -11.82 4.25
N PHE A 256 -1.59 -11.05 3.19
CA PHE A 256 -1.16 -11.58 1.90
C PHE A 256 -0.16 -10.64 1.22
N ARG A 257 0.58 -11.15 0.24
CA ARG A 257 1.56 -10.37 -0.53
C ARG A 257 0.89 -9.20 -1.24
N GLY A 258 1.48 -8.01 -1.13
CA GLY A 258 0.94 -6.79 -1.71
C GLY A 258 0.00 -6.01 -0.79
N GLN A 259 -0.26 -6.50 0.41
CA GLN A 259 -0.98 -5.75 1.45
C GLN A 259 -0.03 -4.81 2.17
N LYS A 260 -0.54 -3.68 2.64
CA LYS A 260 0.25 -2.70 3.38
C LYS A 260 0.06 -2.84 4.87
N LEU A 261 1.18 -2.78 5.59
CA LEU A 261 1.24 -2.64 7.03
C LEU A 261 1.87 -1.31 7.40
N THR A 262 1.57 -0.82 8.57
CA THR A 262 2.21 0.38 9.14
C THR A 262 2.39 0.24 10.64
N GLY A 263 3.46 0.82 11.16
CA GLY A 263 3.61 1.08 12.59
C GLY A 263 2.98 2.43 12.97
N ARG A 264 3.12 2.82 14.23
CA ARG A 264 2.60 4.10 14.77
C ARG A 264 3.27 5.34 14.18
N VAL A 265 4.49 5.21 13.74
CA VAL A 265 5.34 6.31 13.25
C VAL A 265 5.30 6.51 11.74
N GLY A 266 4.33 5.90 11.06
CA GLY A 266 4.14 6.07 9.62
C GLY A 266 5.14 5.29 8.74
N ASN A 267 5.84 4.34 9.30
CA ASN A 267 6.77 3.42 8.61
C ASN A 267 5.99 2.34 7.82
N LYS A 268 5.15 2.80 6.93
CA LYS A 268 4.34 1.91 6.08
C LYS A 268 5.21 1.15 5.08
N GLY A 269 4.90 -0.13 4.93
CA GLY A 269 5.56 -0.97 3.94
C GLY A 269 4.58 -1.94 3.30
N VAL A 270 5.01 -2.58 2.22
CA VAL A 270 4.23 -3.55 1.45
C VAL A 270 4.77 -4.95 1.72
N ILE A 271 3.90 -5.90 2.03
CA ILE A 271 4.29 -7.30 2.21
C ILE A 271 4.79 -7.84 0.86
N GLY A 272 6.10 -8.01 0.75
CA GLY A 272 6.76 -8.57 -0.42
C GLY A 272 6.90 -10.10 -0.33
N SER A 273 7.13 -10.61 0.88
CA SER A 273 7.33 -12.02 1.13
C SER A 273 6.62 -12.48 2.40
N ILE A 274 6.05 -13.68 2.34
CA ILE A 274 5.56 -14.43 3.49
C ILE A 274 6.41 -15.67 3.58
N ILE A 275 7.09 -15.86 4.72
CA ILE A 275 8.03 -16.96 4.96
C ILE A 275 7.42 -17.98 5.92
N GLU A 276 7.78 -19.23 5.73
CA GLU A 276 7.37 -20.29 6.64
C GLU A 276 8.07 -20.15 8.00
N ASP A 277 7.51 -20.79 9.02
CA ASP A 277 8.01 -20.69 10.38
C ASP A 277 9.50 -21.08 10.52
N TYR A 278 9.92 -22.15 9.84
CA TYR A 278 11.31 -22.61 9.84
C TYR A 278 12.29 -21.68 9.10
N GLU A 279 11.79 -20.78 8.27
CA GLU A 279 12.60 -19.75 7.56
C GLU A 279 12.74 -18.46 8.38
N ALA A 280 12.02 -18.36 9.50
CA ALA A 280 12.06 -17.19 10.37
C ALA A 280 13.39 -17.09 11.12
N PHE A 281 13.69 -15.89 11.59
CA PHE A 281 14.80 -15.67 12.50
C PHE A 281 14.34 -15.87 13.95
N TYR A 282 15.22 -16.43 14.76
CA TYR A 282 14.96 -16.69 16.18
C TYR A 282 16.01 -16.04 17.05
N LEU A 283 15.59 -15.44 18.14
CA LEU A 283 16.49 -14.91 19.16
C LEU A 283 17.03 -16.03 20.06
N GLU A 284 18.09 -15.75 20.81
CA GLU A 284 18.69 -16.69 21.77
C GLU A 284 17.73 -17.17 22.87
N ASN A 285 16.69 -16.39 23.17
CA ASN A 285 15.63 -16.75 24.13
C ASN A 285 14.47 -17.54 23.48
N GLY A 286 14.57 -17.90 22.21
CA GLY A 286 13.52 -18.62 21.47
C GLY A 286 12.43 -17.75 20.86
N THR A 287 12.47 -16.44 21.04
CA THR A 287 11.50 -15.53 20.43
C THR A 287 11.68 -15.51 18.91
N ARG A 288 10.60 -15.75 18.17
CA ARG A 288 10.57 -15.63 16.72
C ARG A 288 10.45 -14.17 16.29
N ILE A 289 11.20 -13.79 15.29
CA ILE A 289 11.04 -12.50 14.62
C ILE A 289 10.00 -12.65 13.53
N ASP A 290 8.90 -11.95 13.70
CA ASP A 290 7.74 -12.06 12.81
C ASP A 290 7.74 -11.07 11.65
N ILE A 291 8.46 -9.94 11.78
CA ILE A 291 8.57 -8.92 10.73
C ILE A 291 10.03 -8.51 10.53
N ILE A 292 10.41 -8.41 9.26
CA ILE A 292 11.71 -7.91 8.85
C ILE A 292 11.49 -6.70 7.93
N PHE A 293 12.10 -5.58 8.30
CA PHE A 293 12.14 -4.34 7.51
C PHE A 293 13.50 -4.15 6.85
N ASP A 294 13.51 -3.44 5.73
CA ASP A 294 14.75 -3.01 5.09
C ASP A 294 15.38 -1.82 5.84
N THR A 295 16.67 -1.91 6.09
CA THR A 295 17.46 -0.83 6.72
C THR A 295 17.52 0.43 5.85
N LEU A 296 17.56 0.30 4.53
CA LEU A 296 17.63 1.42 3.60
C LEU A 296 16.37 2.29 3.64
N GLY A 297 15.22 1.70 3.91
CA GLY A 297 13.96 2.43 4.05
C GLY A 297 13.97 3.45 5.19
N VAL A 298 14.74 3.19 6.25
CA VAL A 298 14.92 4.13 7.37
C VAL A 298 15.72 5.35 6.96
N ILE A 299 16.86 5.13 6.29
CA ILE A 299 17.80 6.19 5.88
C ILE A 299 17.14 7.10 4.84
N ASN A 300 16.49 6.52 3.84
CA ASN A 300 15.88 7.27 2.74
C ASN A 300 14.70 8.15 3.16
N ARG A 301 14.05 7.84 4.29
CA ARG A 301 12.83 8.55 4.73
C ARG A 301 13.03 9.49 5.89
N LEU A 302 14.22 9.52 6.48
CA LEU A 302 14.54 10.34 7.65
C LEU A 302 13.58 10.14 8.85
N ASN A 303 12.91 8.99 8.91
CA ASN A 303 12.01 8.63 9.99
C ASN A 303 12.80 7.98 11.13
N THR A 304 13.56 8.78 11.86
CA THR A 304 14.47 8.32 12.90
C THR A 304 13.74 7.75 14.12
N PHE A 305 12.49 8.17 14.38
CA PHE A 305 11.75 7.72 15.55
C PHE A 305 11.54 6.20 15.58
N GLN A 306 11.43 5.56 14.42
CA GLN A 306 11.34 4.09 14.36
C GLN A 306 12.56 3.37 14.95
N LEU A 307 13.75 3.98 14.90
CA LEU A 307 14.95 3.45 15.55
C LEU A 307 14.91 3.65 17.07
N PHE A 308 14.36 4.78 17.52
CA PHE A 308 14.13 5.00 18.95
C PHE A 308 13.08 4.02 19.48
N GLU A 309 11.99 3.78 18.77
CA GLU A 309 10.99 2.77 19.13
C GLU A 309 11.65 1.39 19.28
N GLN A 310 12.48 0.98 18.32
CA GLN A 310 13.24 -0.27 18.42
C GLN A 310 14.17 -0.29 19.63
N GLY A 311 14.93 0.80 19.82
CA GLY A 311 15.89 0.91 20.91
C GLY A 311 15.24 0.85 22.31
N ILE A 312 14.07 1.45 22.47
CA ILE A 312 13.30 1.45 23.72
C ILE A 312 12.70 0.06 23.97
N THR A 313 11.99 -0.48 22.98
CA THR A 313 11.31 -1.78 23.14
C THR A 313 12.30 -2.93 23.30
N PHE A 314 13.46 -2.86 22.64
CA PHE A 314 14.56 -3.79 22.87
C PHE A 314 15.03 -3.78 24.34
N ARG A 315 15.28 -2.58 24.90
CA ARG A 315 15.73 -2.45 26.29
C ARG A 315 14.66 -2.87 27.28
N ALA A 316 13.41 -2.49 27.03
CA ALA A 316 12.27 -2.93 27.82
C ALA A 316 12.17 -4.46 27.88
N GLN A 317 12.35 -5.13 26.74
CA GLN A 317 12.38 -6.58 26.67
C GLN A 317 13.52 -7.19 27.49
N ARG A 318 14.74 -6.65 27.37
CA ARG A 318 15.89 -7.14 28.16
C ARG A 318 15.68 -6.94 29.66
N VAL A 319 15.10 -5.80 30.07
CA VAL A 319 14.75 -5.55 31.47
C VAL A 319 13.66 -6.52 31.93
N LEU A 320 12.66 -6.80 31.11
CA LEU A 320 11.61 -7.77 31.39
C LEU A 320 12.18 -9.19 31.59
N GLU A 321 13.05 -9.64 30.69
CA GLU A 321 13.75 -10.93 30.83
C GLU A 321 14.50 -11.02 32.19
N ARG A 322 15.18 -9.94 32.56
CA ARG A 322 15.87 -9.87 33.83
C ARG A 322 14.91 -9.89 35.03
N ILE A 323 13.75 -9.25 34.93
CA ILE A 323 12.68 -9.28 35.92
C ILE A 323 12.16 -10.72 36.10
N ILE A 324 11.93 -11.44 35.00
CA ILE A 324 11.47 -12.83 35.01
C ILE A 324 12.48 -13.73 35.77
N ASP A 325 13.77 -13.59 35.45
CA ASP A 325 14.84 -14.38 36.03
C ASP A 325 15.11 -14.04 37.52
N THR A 326 14.71 -12.85 37.98
CA THR A 326 14.99 -12.35 39.31
C THR A 326 13.99 -12.95 40.34
N LYS A 327 14.50 -13.50 41.41
CA LYS A 327 13.68 -14.08 42.51
C LYS A 327 13.25 -13.05 43.56
N SER A 328 14.03 -11.99 43.73
CA SER A 328 13.79 -10.96 44.75
C SER A 328 12.75 -9.96 44.29
N MET A 329 11.62 -9.86 44.98
CA MET A 329 10.56 -8.90 44.68
C MET A 329 11.06 -7.45 44.72
N LYS A 330 11.88 -7.12 45.71
CA LYS A 330 12.46 -5.78 45.81
C LYS A 330 13.36 -5.40 44.62
N GLU A 331 14.07 -6.38 44.08
CA GLU A 331 14.91 -6.20 42.91
C GLU A 331 14.05 -6.04 41.63
N LYS A 332 12.97 -6.81 41.52
CA LYS A 332 11.98 -6.63 40.42
C LYS A 332 11.38 -5.22 40.42
N GLU A 333 10.94 -4.75 41.58
CA GLU A 333 10.44 -3.39 41.80
C GLU A 333 11.48 -2.34 41.34
N ASN A 334 12.71 -2.47 41.80
CA ASN A 334 13.79 -1.55 41.46
C ASN A 334 14.09 -1.53 39.95
N LEU A 335 14.18 -2.69 39.32
CA LEU A 335 14.41 -2.79 37.88
C LEU A 335 13.29 -2.10 37.09
N LEU A 336 12.02 -2.37 37.40
CA LEU A 336 10.87 -1.83 36.70
C LEU A 336 10.77 -0.29 36.83
N PHE A 337 10.74 0.21 38.06
CA PHE A 337 10.53 1.63 38.30
C PHE A 337 11.74 2.49 37.91
N THR A 338 12.96 1.97 38.06
CA THR A 338 14.15 2.65 37.56
C THR A 338 14.12 2.78 36.02
N PHE A 339 13.71 1.72 35.33
CA PHE A 339 13.61 1.75 33.87
C PHE A 339 12.58 2.78 33.41
N ILE A 340 11.38 2.80 33.97
CA ILE A 340 10.33 3.76 33.59
C ILE A 340 10.78 5.19 33.90
N ARG A 341 11.43 5.42 35.04
CA ARG A 341 11.90 6.75 35.49
C ARG A 341 12.91 7.40 34.52
N ILE A 342 13.69 6.61 33.79
CA ILE A 342 14.63 7.15 32.79
C ILE A 342 13.89 7.92 31.68
N PHE A 343 12.68 7.50 31.34
CA PHE A 343 11.88 8.11 30.27
C PHE A 343 10.92 9.18 30.78
N ASP A 344 10.27 8.91 31.93
CA ASP A 344 9.30 9.83 32.53
C ASP A 344 9.30 9.70 34.07
N ASP A 345 9.91 10.70 34.73
CA ASP A 345 9.99 10.75 36.20
C ASP A 345 8.60 10.88 36.86
N GLU A 346 7.74 11.72 36.27
CA GLU A 346 6.43 12.05 36.84
C GLU A 346 5.48 10.84 36.75
N GLU A 347 5.51 10.12 35.63
CA GLU A 347 4.73 8.91 35.46
C GLU A 347 5.26 7.77 36.33
N ALA A 348 6.57 7.64 36.45
CA ALA A 348 7.18 6.64 37.33
C ALA A 348 6.77 6.86 38.79
N GLU A 349 6.74 8.12 39.28
CA GLU A 349 6.31 8.44 40.65
C GLU A 349 4.84 8.10 40.87
N LYS A 350 3.96 8.39 39.94
CA LYS A 350 2.54 8.03 39.99
C LYS A 350 2.34 6.51 40.04
N LEU A 351 2.94 5.80 39.12
CA LEU A 351 2.85 4.34 39.06
C LEU A 351 3.41 3.67 40.31
N GLU A 352 4.51 4.22 40.85
CA GLU A 352 5.07 3.70 42.11
C GLU A 352 4.17 3.98 43.32
N ALA A 353 3.51 5.14 43.37
CA ALA A 353 2.54 5.49 44.37
C ALA A 353 1.30 4.56 44.29
N ASP A 354 0.73 4.40 43.13
CA ASP A 354 -0.42 3.51 42.88
C ASP A 354 -0.09 2.06 43.18
N TYR A 355 1.11 1.61 42.81
CA TYR A 355 1.59 0.28 43.17
C TYR A 355 1.68 0.07 44.69
N ARG A 356 2.23 1.05 45.43
CA ARG A 356 2.33 0.98 46.89
C ARG A 356 0.96 1.01 47.58
N GLU A 357 -0.01 1.73 46.98
CA GLU A 357 -1.38 1.80 47.49
C GLU A 357 -2.14 0.49 47.26
N THR A 358 -2.02 -0.08 46.05
CA THR A 358 -2.78 -1.24 45.59
C THR A 358 -2.15 -2.55 46.04
N CYS A 359 -0.81 -2.67 46.02
CA CYS A 359 -0.08 -3.91 46.27
C CYS A 359 0.53 -3.95 47.69
N LYS A 360 -0.31 -4.10 48.70
CA LYS A 360 0.12 -4.15 50.14
C LYS A 360 0.62 -5.53 50.55
N THR A 361 0.11 -6.60 49.96
CA THR A 361 0.47 -7.97 50.32
C THR A 361 1.45 -8.60 49.32
N ALA A 362 2.22 -9.59 49.77
CA ALA A 362 3.13 -10.34 48.92
C ALA A 362 2.39 -11.06 47.74
N ALA A 363 1.14 -11.45 47.98
CA ALA A 363 0.32 -12.08 46.93
C ALA A 363 -0.05 -11.08 45.85
N GLN A 364 -0.51 -9.90 46.22
CA GLN A 364 -0.85 -8.82 45.26
C GLN A 364 0.38 -8.37 44.45
N LYS A 365 1.54 -8.26 45.09
CA LYS A 365 2.80 -7.94 44.38
C LYS A 365 3.16 -9.01 43.35
N LYS A 366 2.99 -10.30 43.69
CA LYS A 366 3.21 -11.38 42.72
C LYS A 366 2.25 -11.32 41.55
N GLU A 367 0.99 -11.02 41.82
CA GLU A 367 -0.04 -10.88 40.76
C GLU A 367 0.26 -9.70 39.83
N TYR A 368 0.64 -8.55 40.38
CA TYR A 368 1.07 -7.39 39.59
C TYR A 368 2.25 -7.74 38.67
N PHE A 369 3.30 -8.37 39.19
CA PHE A 369 4.44 -8.77 38.36
C PHE A 369 4.09 -9.87 37.37
N LYS A 370 3.13 -10.74 37.67
CA LYS A 370 2.60 -11.70 36.68
C LYS A 370 1.94 -10.97 35.50
N ILE A 371 1.19 -9.90 35.73
CA ILE A 371 0.61 -9.05 34.70
C ILE A 371 1.73 -8.36 33.91
N VAL A 372 2.76 -7.83 34.55
CA VAL A 372 3.92 -7.23 33.87
C VAL A 372 4.68 -8.26 33.02
N GLU A 373 4.85 -9.48 33.53
CA GLU A 373 5.50 -10.58 32.78
C GLU A 373 4.68 -11.00 31.56
N GLU A 374 3.36 -10.96 31.64
CA GLU A 374 2.44 -11.34 30.55
C GLU A 374 2.28 -10.23 29.50
N HIS A 375 2.11 -8.98 29.93
CA HIS A 375 1.80 -7.87 29.03
C HIS A 375 3.02 -7.00 28.66
N GLY A 376 4.14 -7.16 29.35
CA GLY A 376 5.37 -6.39 29.12
C GLY A 376 5.44 -5.08 29.90
N ILE A 377 6.50 -4.31 29.64
CA ILE A 377 6.73 -3.01 30.27
C ILE A 377 6.25 -1.90 29.32
N TYR A 378 5.31 -1.09 29.80
CA TYR A 378 4.85 0.08 29.09
C TYR A 378 5.67 1.31 29.48
N VAL A 379 6.12 2.06 28.48
CA VAL A 379 6.89 3.29 28.67
C VAL A 379 6.06 4.45 28.14
N HIS A 380 5.78 5.41 29.02
CA HIS A 380 5.18 6.67 28.62
C HIS A 380 6.26 7.62 28.07
N ILE A 381 6.02 8.20 26.92
CA ILE A 381 6.89 9.21 26.29
C ILE A 381 6.05 10.45 26.08
N PRO A 382 6.18 11.47 26.96
CA PRO A 382 5.37 12.68 26.85
C PRO A 382 5.71 13.43 25.56
N PRO A 383 4.73 13.68 24.67
CA PRO A 383 4.98 14.39 23.43
C PRO A 383 5.34 15.85 23.72
N PHE A 384 6.42 16.33 23.12
CA PHE A 384 6.92 17.74 23.20
C PHE A 384 7.38 18.23 24.57
N TRP A 385 7.24 17.45 25.64
CA TRP A 385 7.51 17.88 27.01
C TRP A 385 8.65 17.11 27.69
N MET A 386 9.43 16.34 26.92
CA MET A 386 10.56 15.60 27.48
C MET A 386 11.63 16.54 28.01
N LYS A 387 12.05 16.32 29.24
CA LYS A 387 13.17 17.04 29.87
C LYS A 387 14.54 16.64 29.27
N LYS A 388 14.63 15.40 28.74
CA LYS A 388 15.82 14.83 28.10
C LYS A 388 15.47 14.38 26.68
N SER A 389 16.46 14.34 25.78
CA SER A 389 16.23 13.72 24.47
C SER A 389 16.09 12.21 24.59
N LEU A 390 15.36 11.57 23.66
CA LEU A 390 15.27 10.11 23.62
C LEU A 390 16.64 9.43 23.50
N TYR A 391 17.57 10.07 22.80
CA TYR A 391 18.94 9.58 22.70
C TYR A 391 19.64 9.55 24.05
N ASP A 392 19.52 10.62 24.85
CA ASP A 392 20.08 10.68 26.20
C ASP A 392 19.44 9.65 27.13
N CYS A 393 18.13 9.42 27.02
CA CYS A 393 17.44 8.36 27.76
C CYS A 393 18.01 6.97 27.42
N LEU A 394 18.25 6.67 26.14
CA LEU A 394 18.85 5.40 25.74
C LEU A 394 20.29 5.25 26.27
N LEU A 395 21.09 6.31 26.23
CA LEU A 395 22.44 6.31 26.81
C LEU A 395 22.40 6.12 28.34
N GLU A 396 21.43 6.70 29.01
CA GLU A 396 21.23 6.52 30.45
C GLU A 396 20.80 5.08 30.80
N CYS A 397 19.93 4.49 29.96
CA CYS A 397 19.61 3.07 30.09
C CYS A 397 20.85 2.18 29.99
N ASP A 398 21.73 2.43 29.01
CA ASP A 398 22.94 1.64 28.81
C ASP A 398 23.95 1.81 29.97
N LYS A 399 23.99 2.99 30.61
CA LYS A 399 24.80 3.23 31.82
C LYS A 399 24.20 2.58 33.06
N THR A 400 22.86 2.63 33.20
CA THR A 400 22.16 2.09 34.38
C THR A 400 22.09 0.57 34.35
N PHE A 401 21.95 0.01 33.14
CA PHE A 401 21.82 -1.42 32.89
C PHE A 401 22.94 -1.93 31.94
N PRO A 402 24.20 -1.94 32.38
CA PRO A 402 25.34 -2.27 31.51
C PRO A 402 25.36 -3.72 31.02
N TRP A 403 24.49 -4.57 31.55
CA TRP A 403 24.33 -5.96 31.16
C TRP A 403 23.38 -6.12 29.93
N ILE A 404 22.73 -5.06 29.47
CA ILE A 404 21.89 -5.10 28.27
C ILE A 404 22.78 -5.23 27.04
N GLU A 405 22.73 -6.40 26.42
CA GLU A 405 23.44 -6.70 25.17
C GLU A 405 22.46 -7.01 24.03
N PRO A 406 22.80 -6.63 22.78
CA PRO A 406 22.01 -7.04 21.61
C PRO A 406 21.89 -8.56 21.51
N TYR A 407 20.80 -9.04 20.92
CA TYR A 407 20.49 -10.46 20.81
C TYR A 407 21.40 -11.20 19.83
N LYS A 408 21.71 -12.45 20.15
CA LYS A 408 22.19 -13.41 19.16
C LYS A 408 20.99 -13.89 18.35
N VAL A 409 21.14 -13.90 17.03
CA VAL A 409 20.07 -14.26 16.10
C VAL A 409 20.44 -15.50 15.33
N PHE A 410 19.54 -16.45 15.28
CA PHE A 410 19.68 -17.71 14.56
C PHE A 410 18.75 -17.73 13.35
N PHE A 411 19.20 -18.33 12.28
CA PHE A 411 18.38 -18.59 11.10
C PHE A 411 18.69 -19.98 10.52
N TYR A 412 17.71 -20.53 9.84
CA TYR A 412 17.89 -21.81 9.16
C TYR A 412 18.48 -21.60 7.77
N ASP A 413 19.69 -22.08 7.56
CA ASP A 413 20.32 -22.05 6.24
C ASP A 413 19.83 -23.22 5.39
N GLN A 414 19.14 -22.91 4.31
CA GLN A 414 18.57 -23.92 3.41
C GLN A 414 19.63 -24.71 2.63
N VAL A 415 20.82 -24.15 2.46
CA VAL A 415 21.92 -24.81 1.74
C VAL A 415 22.58 -25.86 2.62
N SER A 416 23.01 -25.46 3.83
CA SER A 416 23.64 -26.37 4.78
C SER A 416 22.66 -27.21 5.58
N LYS A 417 21.34 -26.90 5.52
CA LYS A 417 20.27 -27.54 6.30
C LYS A 417 20.52 -27.52 7.82
N ARG A 418 21.05 -26.43 8.30
CA ARG A 418 21.41 -26.25 9.73
C ARG A 418 20.98 -24.87 10.22
N TRP A 419 20.76 -24.79 11.53
CA TRP A 419 20.62 -23.52 12.23
C TRP A 419 21.99 -22.85 12.33
N VAL A 420 22.09 -21.63 11.88
CA VAL A 420 23.33 -20.85 11.84
C VAL A 420 23.14 -19.59 12.68
N LEU A 421 24.15 -19.29 13.49
CA LEU A 421 24.23 -18.04 14.24
C LEU A 421 24.69 -16.93 13.31
N GLN A 422 23.99 -15.79 13.33
CA GLN A 422 24.46 -14.59 12.65
C GLN A 422 25.78 -14.08 13.24
N MET A 423 26.64 -13.55 12.37
CA MET A 423 27.94 -13.01 12.79
C MET A 423 27.83 -11.88 13.81
N ASN A 424 26.87 -10.98 13.59
CA ASN A 424 26.65 -9.82 14.43
C ASN A 424 25.40 -10.00 15.30
N ARG A 425 25.48 -9.52 16.53
CA ARG A 425 24.30 -9.38 17.38
C ARG A 425 23.39 -8.29 16.83
N GLN A 426 22.08 -8.41 17.05
CA GLN A 426 21.06 -7.52 16.49
C GLN A 426 20.23 -6.86 17.59
N TYR A 427 19.85 -5.62 17.37
CA TYR A 427 18.81 -4.96 18.15
C TYR A 427 17.45 -5.42 17.59
N CYS A 428 16.73 -6.21 18.40
CA CYS A 428 15.40 -6.69 18.04
C CYS A 428 14.44 -6.18 19.11
N GLY A 429 13.39 -5.54 18.66
CA GLY A 429 12.38 -4.96 19.54
C GLY A 429 10.98 -5.43 19.17
N THR A 430 9.98 -4.82 19.79
CA THR A 430 8.58 -5.03 19.51
C THR A 430 7.99 -3.76 18.92
N MET A 431 7.25 -3.89 17.83
CA MET A 431 6.58 -2.79 17.15
C MET A 431 5.07 -3.04 17.11
N TYR A 432 4.29 -1.99 17.32
CA TYR A 432 2.84 -2.05 17.15
C TYR A 432 2.48 -1.91 15.69
N ILE A 433 2.01 -2.98 15.07
CA ILE A 433 1.73 -3.05 13.63
C ILE A 433 0.22 -3.04 13.38
N MET A 434 -0.18 -2.26 12.40
CA MET A 434 -1.55 -2.13 11.93
C MET A 434 -1.66 -2.54 10.47
N LYS A 435 -2.73 -3.26 10.13
CA LYS A 435 -3.08 -3.60 8.75
C LYS A 435 -3.80 -2.41 8.10
N LEU A 436 -3.33 -2.00 6.92
CA LEU A 436 -4.00 -0.95 6.15
C LEU A 436 -5.03 -1.55 5.18
N LYS A 437 -6.09 -0.79 4.90
CA LYS A 437 -7.10 -1.15 3.88
C LYS A 437 -6.50 -1.27 2.47
N GLN A 438 -5.41 -0.56 2.20
CA GLN A 438 -4.74 -0.57 0.90
C GLN A 438 -4.11 -1.93 0.63
N SER A 439 -4.43 -2.51 -0.52
CA SER A 439 -3.85 -3.78 -0.94
C SER A 439 -3.71 -3.84 -2.46
N SER A 440 -2.81 -4.68 -2.95
CA SER A 440 -2.61 -4.91 -4.39
C SER A 440 -3.85 -5.51 -5.06
N LYS A 441 -4.64 -6.32 -4.35
CA LYS A 441 -5.87 -6.93 -4.89
C LYS A 441 -6.93 -5.88 -5.24
N LYS A 442 -7.08 -4.84 -4.40
CA LYS A 442 -8.04 -3.74 -4.64
C LYS A 442 -7.47 -2.61 -5.50
N GLY A 443 -6.15 -2.55 -5.64
CA GLY A 443 -5.42 -1.55 -6.43
C GLY A 443 -4.99 -2.03 -7.80
N LEU A 444 -5.31 -3.27 -8.19
CA LEU A 444 -4.97 -3.79 -9.50
C LEU A 444 -5.75 -3.05 -10.58
N SER A 445 -5.02 -2.41 -11.47
CA SER A 445 -5.60 -1.73 -12.62
C SER A 445 -4.91 -2.20 -13.89
N ALA A 446 -5.70 -2.45 -14.92
CA ALA A 446 -5.22 -2.76 -16.26
C ALA A 446 -5.55 -1.59 -17.20
N ARG A 447 -4.65 -1.27 -18.11
CA ARG A 447 -4.81 -0.15 -19.01
C ARG A 447 -4.52 -0.55 -20.45
N SER A 448 -5.37 -0.09 -21.35
CA SER A 448 -5.10 0.00 -22.77
C SER A 448 -4.58 1.41 -23.13
N THR A 449 -4.25 1.63 -24.39
CA THR A 449 -3.69 2.88 -24.92
C THR A 449 -4.52 4.14 -24.69
N GLY A 450 -5.79 4.07 -24.34
CA GLY A 450 -6.62 5.23 -24.02
C GLY A 450 -6.52 6.45 -24.93
N SER A 451 -7.26 7.50 -24.64
CA SER A 451 -7.18 8.76 -25.36
C SER A 451 -5.88 9.52 -25.04
N ILE A 452 -5.29 10.09 -26.08
CA ILE A 452 -4.05 10.86 -26.00
C ILE A 452 -4.36 12.29 -26.44
N SER A 453 -3.97 13.26 -25.63
CA SER A 453 -4.13 14.68 -25.95
C SER A 453 -3.33 15.08 -27.21
N LYS A 454 -3.65 16.23 -27.78
CA LYS A 454 -2.89 16.80 -28.95
C LYS A 454 -1.38 16.94 -28.64
N LYS A 455 -0.99 17.01 -27.37
CA LYS A 455 0.41 17.06 -26.90
C LYS A 455 1.06 15.69 -26.79
N GLY A 456 0.36 14.60 -27.15
CA GLY A 456 0.85 13.23 -27.00
C GLY A 456 0.93 12.74 -25.55
N ILE A 457 0.23 13.40 -24.61
CA ILE A 457 0.17 13.01 -23.21
C ILE A 457 -1.17 12.30 -22.98
N PRO A 458 -1.21 11.18 -22.25
CA PRO A 458 -2.47 10.56 -21.88
C PRO A 458 -3.35 11.53 -21.10
N GLU A 459 -4.60 11.64 -21.53
CA GLU A 459 -5.55 12.53 -20.89
C GLU A 459 -5.87 12.06 -19.46
N LYS A 460 -5.92 13.02 -18.53
CA LYS A 460 -6.24 12.78 -17.13
C LYS A 460 -7.63 13.31 -16.76
N SER A 461 -8.36 13.89 -17.72
CA SER A 461 -9.67 14.45 -17.48
C SER A 461 -10.68 13.40 -17.01
N ASP A 462 -11.70 13.82 -16.28
CA ASP A 462 -12.76 12.91 -15.84
C ASP A 462 -13.57 12.38 -17.02
N GLU A 463 -13.64 13.11 -18.11
CA GLU A 463 -14.24 12.65 -19.38
C GLU A 463 -13.43 11.51 -20.01
N ALA A 464 -12.11 11.65 -20.10
CA ALA A 464 -11.25 10.57 -20.59
C ALA A 464 -11.35 9.31 -19.71
N LYS A 465 -11.54 9.48 -18.39
CA LYS A 465 -11.79 8.37 -17.47
C LYS A 465 -13.13 7.67 -17.73
N ARG A 466 -14.14 8.38 -18.21
CA ARG A 466 -15.47 7.83 -18.53
C ARG A 466 -15.48 6.96 -19.78
N PHE A 467 -14.67 7.28 -20.77
CA PHE A 467 -14.59 6.51 -22.02
C PHE A 467 -13.90 5.15 -21.89
N HIS A 468 -13.19 4.90 -20.81
CA HIS A 468 -12.53 3.63 -20.58
C HIS A 468 -13.37 2.75 -19.67
N THR A 469 -13.94 1.70 -20.23
CA THR A 469 -14.83 0.73 -19.58
C THR A 469 -14.14 -0.24 -18.63
N SER A 470 -12.82 -0.22 -18.52
CA SER A 470 -12.09 -1.06 -17.59
C SER A 470 -11.82 -0.34 -16.26
N HIS A 471 -11.69 -1.09 -15.18
CA HIS A 471 -11.46 -0.59 -13.82
C HIS A 471 -10.26 0.36 -13.65
N SER A 472 -9.47 0.56 -14.69
CA SER A 472 -8.32 1.43 -14.70
C SER A 472 -8.53 2.63 -15.64
N LYS A 473 -9.13 3.63 -15.09
CA LYS A 473 -9.43 4.89 -15.82
C LYS A 473 -8.27 5.89 -15.82
N ILE A 474 -7.17 5.60 -15.15
CA ILE A 474 -6.03 6.50 -14.99
C ILE A 474 -4.79 5.94 -15.66
N PRO A 475 -4.04 6.76 -16.44
CA PRO A 475 -2.75 6.34 -16.97
C PRO A 475 -1.81 5.94 -15.83
N VAL A 476 -1.30 4.72 -15.86
CA VAL A 476 -0.23 4.30 -14.99
C VAL A 476 1.05 5.01 -15.43
N ARG A 477 1.69 5.72 -14.50
CA ARG A 477 3.01 6.29 -14.76
C ARG A 477 4.06 5.20 -14.53
N PHE A 478 5.03 5.19 -15.41
CA PHE A 478 6.27 4.46 -15.17
C PHE A 478 7.07 5.27 -14.14
N GLY A 479 7.11 4.79 -12.90
CA GLY A 479 7.69 5.48 -11.77
C GLY A 479 9.21 5.35 -11.69
N ILE A 480 9.80 5.90 -10.62
CA ILE A 480 11.24 5.84 -10.38
C ILE A 480 11.68 4.39 -10.14
N GLN A 481 10.95 3.64 -9.33
CA GLN A 481 11.28 2.25 -9.00
C GLN A 481 11.27 1.34 -10.23
N GLU A 482 10.27 1.47 -11.09
CA GLU A 482 10.18 0.71 -12.33
C GLU A 482 11.32 1.08 -13.29
N ARG A 483 11.71 2.37 -13.32
CA ARG A 483 12.88 2.82 -14.08
C ARG A 483 14.16 2.22 -13.54
N ASP A 484 14.36 2.21 -12.25
CA ASP A 484 15.56 1.68 -11.60
C ASP A 484 15.68 0.16 -11.82
N CYS A 485 14.57 -0.58 -11.70
CA CYS A 485 14.51 -1.99 -12.06
C CYS A 485 14.87 -2.23 -13.54
N LYS A 486 14.44 -1.33 -14.43
CA LYS A 486 14.77 -1.40 -15.86
C LYS A 486 16.26 -1.15 -16.12
N LEU A 487 16.86 -0.17 -15.42
CA LEU A 487 18.28 0.15 -15.54
C LEU A 487 19.22 -1.02 -15.14
N ILE A 488 18.76 -1.90 -14.24
CA ILE A 488 19.51 -3.10 -13.86
C ILE A 488 19.56 -4.14 -14.98
N ARG A 489 18.53 -4.23 -15.82
CA ARG A 489 18.35 -5.27 -16.84
C ARG A 489 18.60 -4.81 -18.26
N VAL A 490 18.42 -3.53 -18.52
CA VAL A 490 18.49 -2.94 -19.87
C VAL A 490 19.69 -2.01 -19.94
N PRO A 491 20.48 -2.01 -21.03
CA PRO A 491 21.56 -1.05 -21.21
C PRO A 491 21.10 0.39 -20.98
N PRO A 492 21.86 1.21 -20.23
CA PRO A 492 21.48 2.58 -19.88
C PRO A 492 21.14 3.43 -21.10
N GLU A 493 21.82 3.22 -22.20
CA GLU A 493 21.61 3.93 -23.47
C GLU A 493 20.18 3.74 -24.00
N LEU A 494 19.68 2.49 -23.97
CA LEU A 494 18.29 2.20 -24.40
C LEU A 494 17.27 2.82 -23.46
N THR A 495 17.54 2.81 -22.16
CA THR A 495 16.65 3.43 -21.16
C THR A 495 16.61 4.94 -21.33
N ILE A 496 17.75 5.59 -21.56
CA ILE A 496 17.85 7.02 -21.83
C ILE A 496 17.15 7.38 -23.15
N LYS A 497 17.40 6.61 -24.21
CA LYS A 497 16.72 6.79 -25.50
C LYS A 497 15.20 6.74 -25.34
N GLU A 498 14.68 5.75 -24.65
CA GLU A 498 13.24 5.61 -24.47
C GLU A 498 12.65 6.70 -23.57
N THR A 499 13.26 6.97 -22.41
CA THR A 499 12.67 7.86 -21.40
C THR A 499 12.88 9.33 -21.71
N ILE A 500 14.04 9.70 -22.20
CA ILE A 500 14.39 11.10 -22.48
C ILE A 500 14.05 11.44 -23.95
N ALA A 501 14.61 10.73 -24.90
CA ALA A 501 14.46 11.08 -26.30
C ALA A 501 13.03 10.82 -26.81
N HIS A 502 12.48 9.63 -26.61
CA HIS A 502 11.17 9.29 -27.16
C HIS A 502 10.00 9.86 -26.36
N ARG A 503 10.04 9.78 -25.04
CA ARG A 503 8.89 10.12 -24.20
C ARG A 503 8.82 11.59 -23.79
N SER A 504 9.94 12.28 -23.72
CA SER A 504 9.95 13.69 -23.32
C SER A 504 9.68 14.65 -24.47
N SER A 505 9.95 14.25 -25.71
CA SER A 505 9.67 15.06 -26.90
C SER A 505 8.24 14.84 -27.39
N PRO A 506 7.39 15.89 -27.45
CA PRO A 506 6.05 15.78 -28.04
C PRO A 506 6.07 15.36 -29.51
N GLN A 507 7.06 15.83 -30.28
CA GLN A 507 7.25 15.48 -31.68
C GLN A 507 7.59 14.00 -31.84
N ALA A 508 8.56 13.50 -31.08
CA ALA A 508 8.93 12.09 -31.10
C ALA A 508 7.75 11.18 -30.75
N ARG A 509 6.96 11.55 -29.75
CA ARG A 509 5.76 10.77 -29.38
C ARG A 509 4.71 10.73 -30.48
N ARG A 510 4.47 11.86 -31.15
CA ARG A 510 3.54 11.90 -32.29
C ARG A 510 4.04 11.08 -33.49
N ALA A 511 5.33 11.19 -33.80
CA ALA A 511 5.96 10.41 -34.86
C ALA A 511 5.92 8.92 -34.57
N LEU A 512 6.23 8.51 -33.32
CA LEU A 512 6.13 7.13 -32.89
C LEU A 512 4.71 6.58 -32.94
N ALA A 513 3.73 7.35 -32.45
CA ALA A 513 2.32 6.97 -32.52
C ALA A 513 1.83 6.83 -33.98
N LYS A 514 2.23 7.75 -34.87
CA LYS A 514 1.93 7.67 -36.30
C LYS A 514 2.57 6.42 -36.94
N ALA A 515 3.83 6.15 -36.63
CA ALA A 515 4.53 4.96 -37.11
C ALA A 515 3.85 3.67 -36.64
N GLN A 516 3.45 3.59 -35.38
CA GLN A 516 2.73 2.43 -34.82
C GLN A 516 1.37 2.21 -35.51
N LEU A 517 0.64 3.30 -35.83
CA LEU A 517 -0.64 3.20 -36.54
C LEU A 517 -0.46 2.71 -37.97
N LEU A 518 0.63 3.13 -38.64
CA LEU A 518 0.88 2.78 -40.05
C LEU A 518 1.48 1.36 -40.20
N THR A 519 2.08 0.81 -39.18
CA THR A 519 2.82 -0.47 -39.24
C THR A 519 2.13 -1.63 -38.56
N SER A 520 0.82 -1.58 -38.33
CA SER A 520 0.05 -2.67 -37.67
C SER A 520 0.59 -3.07 -36.29
N GLY A 521 1.16 -2.12 -35.55
CA GLY A 521 1.54 -2.31 -34.15
C GLY A 521 3.01 -2.68 -33.90
N GLY A 522 3.85 -2.80 -34.91
CA GLY A 522 5.28 -3.09 -34.72
C GLY A 522 6.18 -2.03 -35.35
N VAL A 523 6.90 -1.27 -34.52
CA VAL A 523 7.98 -0.38 -35.00
C VAL A 523 9.30 -0.94 -34.53
N LYS A 524 10.08 -1.50 -35.47
CA LYS A 524 11.37 -2.09 -35.14
C LYS A 524 12.48 -1.05 -35.01
N ASP A 525 12.50 -0.08 -35.90
CA ASP A 525 13.51 0.98 -35.93
C ASP A 525 12.82 2.33 -36.05
N PHE A 526 12.96 3.14 -35.01
CA PHE A 526 12.45 4.49 -34.97
C PHE A 526 13.60 5.46 -34.78
N GLU A 527 13.93 6.18 -35.86
CA GLU A 527 14.96 7.21 -35.82
C GLU A 527 14.35 8.54 -35.39
N LEU A 528 14.98 9.17 -34.42
CA LEU A 528 14.66 10.55 -34.03
C LEU A 528 15.28 11.49 -35.06
N THR A 529 14.46 12.37 -35.63
CA THR A 529 14.97 13.43 -36.48
C THR A 529 15.65 14.51 -35.67
N GLU A 530 16.72 15.11 -36.19
CA GLU A 530 17.59 16.09 -35.52
C GLU A 530 16.86 17.33 -34.97
N SER A 531 15.68 17.63 -35.50
CA SER A 531 14.88 18.80 -35.10
C SER A 531 14.04 18.60 -33.84
N MET A 532 14.16 17.48 -33.13
CA MET A 532 13.32 17.19 -31.97
C MET A 532 13.90 17.78 -30.69
N SER A 533 13.43 18.94 -30.27
CA SER A 533 13.83 19.55 -29.01
C SER A 533 13.35 18.73 -27.81
N ASN A 534 14.20 18.58 -26.82
CA ASN A 534 13.88 17.89 -25.58
C ASN A 534 13.94 18.87 -24.40
N ARG A 535 12.80 19.47 -24.08
CA ARG A 535 12.68 20.47 -23.01
C ARG A 535 13.17 19.96 -21.64
N ASN A 536 13.03 18.69 -21.36
CA ASN A 536 13.48 18.12 -20.07
C ASN A 536 15.00 18.13 -19.97
N VAL A 537 15.71 17.89 -21.08
CA VAL A 537 17.16 17.99 -21.15
C VAL A 537 17.62 19.42 -21.02
N GLU A 538 16.93 20.36 -21.65
CA GLU A 538 17.20 21.80 -21.51
C GLU A 538 17.03 22.27 -20.06
N ILE A 539 15.94 21.85 -19.39
CA ILE A 539 15.68 22.15 -17.99
C ILE A 539 16.77 21.52 -17.10
N LEU A 540 17.12 20.26 -17.33
CA LEU A 540 18.19 19.60 -16.60
C LEU A 540 19.53 20.31 -16.79
N SER A 541 19.86 20.69 -18.01
CA SER A 541 21.09 21.44 -18.32
C SER A 541 21.11 22.80 -17.61
N ALA A 542 19.97 23.48 -17.55
CA ALA A 542 19.86 24.74 -16.80
C ALA A 542 20.07 24.55 -15.30
N HIS A 543 19.48 23.52 -14.70
CA HIS A 543 19.71 23.20 -13.28
C HIS A 543 21.16 22.83 -13.00
N MET A 544 21.80 22.06 -13.89
CA MET A 544 23.22 21.73 -13.74
C MET A 544 24.13 22.96 -13.83
N LEU A 545 23.80 23.91 -14.72
CA LEU A 545 24.51 25.18 -14.79
C LEU A 545 24.40 26.00 -13.50
N LEU A 546 23.21 26.01 -12.87
CA LEU A 546 23.03 26.66 -11.56
C LEU A 546 23.89 26.03 -10.45
N LEU A 547 24.17 24.73 -10.56
CA LEU A 547 25.09 24.02 -9.66
C LEU A 547 26.57 24.18 -10.04
N GLY A 548 26.89 25.01 -11.02
CA GLY A 548 28.26 25.19 -11.52
C GLY A 548 28.75 24.03 -12.41
N CYS A 549 27.88 23.15 -12.82
CA CYS A 549 28.18 22.00 -13.67
C CYS A 549 27.66 22.23 -15.10
N ARG A 550 28.45 21.92 -16.11
CA ARG A 550 28.02 21.99 -17.50
C ARG A 550 27.73 20.57 -18.02
N LEU A 551 26.53 20.36 -18.52
CA LEU A 551 26.15 19.14 -19.21
C LEU A 551 26.52 19.29 -20.70
N VAL A 552 27.41 18.46 -21.19
CA VAL A 552 27.84 18.48 -22.59
C VAL A 552 27.31 17.24 -23.29
N PHE A 553 26.50 17.44 -24.31
CA PHE A 553 26.03 16.39 -25.22
C PHE A 553 26.92 16.36 -26.45
N ASN A 554 27.12 15.18 -26.99
CA ASN A 554 27.83 15.03 -28.24
C ASN A 554 26.99 15.66 -29.37
N GLU A 555 27.56 16.66 -30.06
CA GLU A 555 26.89 17.33 -31.17
C GLU A 555 26.60 16.40 -32.36
N ASP A 556 27.39 15.33 -32.50
CA ASP A 556 27.25 14.36 -33.58
C ASP A 556 26.18 13.29 -33.35
N ARG A 557 25.06 13.66 -32.75
CA ARG A 557 23.86 12.82 -32.67
C ARG A 557 23.68 12.09 -31.33
N LEU A 558 22.53 12.30 -30.76
CA LEU A 558 21.82 11.35 -29.94
C LEU A 558 21.56 10.02 -30.71
N ASN A 559 22.57 9.49 -31.37
CA ASN A 559 22.50 8.24 -32.11
C ASN A 559 22.81 7.10 -31.14
N PHE A 560 21.88 6.88 -30.20
CA PHE A 560 21.94 5.78 -29.24
C PHE A 560 21.80 4.40 -29.91
N SER A 561 21.54 4.37 -31.20
CA SER A 561 21.31 3.13 -31.96
C SER A 561 22.56 2.30 -32.24
N LYS A 562 23.75 2.85 -32.06
CA LYS A 562 25.03 2.16 -32.39
C LYS A 562 26.03 2.10 -31.26
N GLY A 563 25.61 2.01 -30.01
CA GLY A 563 26.53 1.80 -28.90
C GLY A 563 27.77 2.72 -28.95
N THR A 564 27.54 4.03 -29.07
CA THR A 564 28.61 5.02 -29.31
C THR A 564 29.56 5.21 -28.14
N GLY A 565 29.41 4.40 -27.07
CA GLY A 565 30.26 4.49 -25.89
C GLY A 565 30.16 5.81 -25.13
N THR A 566 29.10 6.59 -25.34
CA THR A 566 28.88 7.86 -24.64
C THR A 566 28.67 7.59 -23.15
N LYS A 567 29.48 8.20 -22.31
CA LYS A 567 29.47 8.03 -20.85
C LYS A 567 29.43 9.39 -20.16
N LEU A 568 28.99 9.41 -18.92
CA LEU A 568 29.09 10.57 -18.08
C LEU A 568 30.52 10.63 -17.49
N HIS A 569 31.23 11.70 -17.80
CA HIS A 569 32.56 11.98 -17.27
C HIS A 569 32.53 13.17 -16.34
N PHE A 570 33.37 13.12 -15.31
CA PHE A 570 33.57 14.22 -14.36
C PHE A 570 34.99 14.77 -14.53
N TYR A 571 35.10 16.09 -14.73
CA TYR A 571 36.39 16.75 -14.86
C TYR A 571 36.29 18.17 -14.33
N GLN A 572 37.18 18.51 -13.40
CA GLN A 572 37.27 19.84 -12.76
C GLN A 572 35.90 20.35 -12.22
N GLY A 573 35.15 19.50 -11.54
CA GLY A 573 33.83 19.84 -11.00
C GLY A 573 32.71 19.99 -12.03
N LYS A 574 32.98 19.67 -13.29
CA LYS A 574 32.01 19.71 -14.38
C LYS A 574 31.66 18.30 -14.85
N GLN A 575 30.42 18.15 -15.31
CA GLN A 575 29.92 16.90 -15.88
C GLN A 575 29.90 17.00 -17.40
N TYR A 576 30.43 15.96 -18.06
CA TYR A 576 30.48 15.85 -19.52
C TYR A 576 29.84 14.55 -19.96
N PHE A 577 28.84 14.60 -20.79
CA PHE A 577 28.21 13.42 -21.39
C PHE A 577 28.70 13.28 -22.84
N CYS A 578 29.76 12.50 -23.01
CA CYS A 578 30.45 12.35 -24.29
C CYS A 578 31.17 10.99 -24.37
N THR A 579 31.71 10.66 -25.55
CA THR A 579 32.55 9.47 -25.69
C THR A 579 33.87 9.65 -24.93
N THR A 580 34.50 8.55 -24.53
CA THR A 580 35.83 8.57 -23.89
C THR A 580 36.85 9.31 -24.75
N GLU A 581 36.80 9.14 -26.07
CA GLU A 581 37.68 9.84 -27.02
C GLU A 581 37.45 11.36 -27.02
N GLN A 582 36.21 11.80 -26.97
CA GLN A 582 35.90 13.23 -26.88
C GLN A 582 36.29 13.82 -25.53
N MET A 583 36.09 13.07 -24.45
CA MET A 583 36.56 13.49 -23.15
C MET A 583 38.08 13.61 -23.12
N THR A 584 38.79 12.69 -23.73
CA THR A 584 40.26 12.77 -23.87
C THR A 584 40.68 14.03 -24.59
N LYS A 585 39.99 14.41 -25.67
CA LYS A 585 40.25 15.66 -26.41
C LYS A 585 39.98 16.90 -25.56
N ILE A 586 38.94 16.91 -24.75
CA ILE A 586 38.59 18.02 -23.83
C ILE A 586 39.69 18.19 -22.79
N VAL A 587 40.09 17.09 -22.14
CA VAL A 587 41.16 17.10 -21.12
C VAL A 587 42.49 17.50 -21.75
N ALA A 588 42.81 16.95 -22.91
CA ALA A 588 44.03 17.29 -23.62
C ALA A 588 44.08 18.78 -23.99
N ARG A 589 42.97 19.35 -24.47
CA ARG A 589 42.88 20.79 -24.78
C ARG A 589 43.09 21.68 -23.54
N ASP A 590 42.52 21.29 -22.41
CA ASP A 590 42.72 22.00 -21.13
C ASP A 590 44.16 21.91 -20.63
N ILE A 591 44.81 20.77 -20.72
CA ILE A 591 46.22 20.58 -20.37
C ILE A 591 47.12 21.44 -21.26
N VAL A 592 46.88 21.39 -22.57
CA VAL A 592 47.65 22.23 -23.52
C VAL A 592 47.43 23.70 -23.25
N LYS A 593 46.21 24.13 -22.97
CA LYS A 593 45.89 25.51 -22.63
C LYS A 593 46.59 25.94 -21.33
N GLN A 594 46.51 25.15 -20.27
CA GLN A 594 47.23 25.44 -19.02
C GLN A 594 48.75 25.47 -19.20
N ALA A 595 49.32 24.56 -20.00
CA ALA A 595 50.74 24.54 -20.30
C ALA A 595 51.18 25.78 -21.13
N CYS A 596 50.29 26.31 -21.98
CA CYS A 596 50.56 27.56 -22.70
C CYS A 596 50.43 28.81 -21.80
N ASP A 597 49.47 28.78 -20.87
CA ASP A 597 49.22 29.90 -19.95
C ASP A 597 50.27 30.00 -18.82
N THR A 598 50.91 28.87 -18.44
CA THR A 598 51.94 28.82 -17.39
C THR A 598 53.38 29.15 -17.85
N ARG A 599 53.61 29.40 -19.13
CA ARG A 599 54.89 29.85 -19.65
C ARG A 599 55.07 31.36 -19.46
N GLU A 600 55.26 31.79 -18.26
CA GLU A 600 55.89 33.08 -17.97
C GLU A 600 57.42 32.90 -18.12
N GLY A 601 58.01 33.51 -19.13
CA GLY A 601 59.43 33.78 -19.11
C GLY A 601 60.32 33.38 -20.27
N THR A 602 59.84 32.89 -21.37
CA THR A 602 60.67 32.78 -22.61
C THR A 602 59.91 33.36 -23.77
N GLY A 603 60.46 34.34 -24.39
CA GLY A 603 59.97 35.27 -25.38
C GLY A 603 58.84 34.83 -26.33
N PRO A 604 58.17 35.76 -26.96
CA PRO A 604 56.94 35.49 -27.68
C PRO A 604 57.18 34.49 -28.80
N ILE A 605 56.54 33.33 -28.74
CA ILE A 605 56.32 32.54 -29.92
C ILE A 605 55.30 33.37 -30.72
N VAL A 606 55.78 34.11 -31.70
CA VAL A 606 54.91 34.79 -32.67
C VAL A 606 54.30 33.74 -33.53
N ILE A 607 53.18 33.22 -33.11
CA ILE A 607 52.29 32.43 -33.96
C ILE A 607 51.43 33.46 -34.69
N GLY A 608 51.41 33.43 -36.02
CA GLY A 608 50.78 34.40 -36.89
C GLY A 608 49.30 34.67 -36.61
N THR A 609 48.43 34.48 -37.55
CA THR A 609 46.99 34.75 -37.45
C THR A 609 46.27 33.89 -36.39
N ASN A 610 45.10 34.31 -35.93
CA ASN A 610 44.30 33.53 -35.00
C ASN A 610 43.95 32.12 -35.51
N GLN A 611 43.87 31.94 -36.81
CA GLN A 611 43.66 30.63 -37.45
C GLN A 611 44.88 29.70 -37.31
N GLU A 612 46.10 30.22 -37.40
CA GLU A 612 47.31 29.44 -37.22
C GLU A 612 47.53 29.04 -35.74
N LYS A 613 47.11 29.90 -34.79
CA LYS A 613 47.08 29.57 -33.38
C LYS A 613 46.10 28.42 -33.07
N GLU A 614 44.91 28.49 -33.64
CA GLU A 614 43.92 27.41 -33.45
C GLU A 614 44.34 26.12 -34.13
N SER A 615 44.95 26.16 -35.32
CA SER A 615 45.49 25.00 -36.00
C SER A 615 46.59 24.32 -35.20
N PHE A 616 47.53 25.10 -34.65
CA PHE A 616 48.63 24.62 -33.79
C PHE A 616 48.10 24.01 -32.48
N LEU A 617 47.16 24.68 -31.80
CA LEU A 617 46.52 24.18 -30.61
C LEU A 617 45.76 22.87 -30.87
N ASN A 618 45.10 22.75 -32.00
CA ASN A 618 44.41 21.54 -32.39
C ASN A 618 45.39 20.39 -32.70
N GLU A 619 46.50 20.65 -33.35
CA GLU A 619 47.53 19.64 -33.63
C GLU A 619 48.19 19.14 -32.33
N LEU A 620 48.54 20.06 -31.41
CA LEU A 620 49.09 19.71 -30.10
C LEU A 620 48.05 18.92 -29.26
N THR A 621 46.79 19.34 -29.30
CA THR A 621 45.70 18.65 -28.61
C THR A 621 45.54 17.24 -29.12
N GLN A 622 45.64 17.02 -30.44
CA GLN A 622 45.59 15.68 -31.03
C GLN A 622 46.77 14.78 -30.60
N LYS A 623 47.95 15.36 -30.50
CA LYS A 623 49.16 14.62 -30.02
C LYS A 623 48.99 14.24 -28.54
N VAL A 624 48.64 15.18 -27.70
CA VAL A 624 48.39 14.91 -26.25
C VAL A 624 47.23 13.94 -26.03
N ALA A 625 46.18 14.03 -26.83
CA ALA A 625 45.05 13.11 -26.73
C ALA A 625 45.38 11.65 -27.11
N LYS A 626 46.37 11.42 -27.97
CA LYS A 626 46.86 10.07 -28.30
C LYS A 626 47.58 9.39 -27.13
N ASP A 627 48.28 10.16 -26.33
CA ASP A 627 49.11 9.69 -25.22
C ASP A 627 48.35 9.67 -23.87
N LEU A 628 47.14 10.21 -23.85
CA LEU A 628 46.33 10.32 -22.64
C LEU A 628 45.43 9.10 -22.46
N VAL A 629 45.74 8.29 -21.47
CA VAL A 629 44.88 7.15 -21.09
C VAL A 629 43.94 7.62 -19.97
N LEU A 630 42.63 7.71 -20.29
CA LEU A 630 41.60 7.97 -19.30
C LEU A 630 41.15 6.67 -18.65
N TYR A 631 41.50 6.50 -17.38
CA TYR A 631 40.93 5.45 -16.56
C TYR A 631 39.53 5.87 -16.13
N VAL A 632 38.51 5.18 -16.64
CA VAL A 632 37.14 5.34 -16.19
C VAL A 632 36.95 4.34 -15.03
N LYS A 633 36.79 4.90 -13.81
CA LYS A 633 36.33 4.11 -12.67
C LYS A 633 34.85 3.86 -12.73
#